data_78d81fa915a7c5148b330c1f27cb8255
#
_entry.id   78d81fa915a7c5148b330c1f27cb8255
#
_cell.length_a   1.000
_cell.length_b   1.000
_cell.length_c   1.000
_cell.angle_alpha   90.00
_cell.angle_beta   90.00
_cell.angle_gamma   90.00
#
_symmetry.space_group_name_H-M   'P 1'
#
loop_
_entity.id
_entity.type
_entity.pdbx_description
1 polymer ?
#
loop_
_entity_poly.entity_id
_entity_poly.type
_entity_poly.pdbx_seq_one_letter_code
_entity_poly.pdbx_strand_id
1 'polypeptide(L)'
;SIEIVKNAFRVTSGKSDGKKAVNEWTYCNGKNKGRSNETTNEEQAQAEAKAKWEKKLAGEYALSVDAVDSLEFVKPMLAKKWEDYEDKVEFPVYAQPKLDGIRCIATKDGLKTRTGKDIVAVPHIFESLQPFFEEHPDVILDGELYCDKFDNDFNAICHHVRRSNVTEESLEKAKVIEYHVYDMVDNTKSFSKRNKSLADAIYLLGSSNTREYIIPVETWFVATKELL
;
A
#
# COMPACT_ATOMS: atom_id res chain seq x y z
N SER A 1 2.51 3.42 24.20
CA SER A 1 3.40 2.46 24.91
C SER A 1 2.76 1.09 25.02
N ILE A 2 3.61 0.07 25.22
CA ILE A 2 3.18 -1.30 25.54
C ILE A 2 3.83 -1.67 26.87
N GLU A 3 3.04 -2.21 27.78
CA GLU A 3 3.48 -2.71 29.08
C GLU A 3 3.31 -4.22 29.11
N ILE A 4 4.33 -4.94 29.60
CA ILE A 4 4.33 -6.41 29.68
C ILE A 4 4.53 -6.79 31.15
N VAL A 5 3.67 -7.67 31.66
CA VAL A 5 3.75 -8.21 33.03
C VAL A 5 3.47 -9.71 32.97
N LYS A 6 4.47 -10.52 33.29
CA LYS A 6 4.39 -11.99 33.22
C LYS A 6 3.88 -12.44 31.83
N ASN A 7 2.79 -13.16 31.79
CA ASN A 7 2.17 -13.70 30.57
C ASN A 7 1.10 -12.76 29.95
N ALA A 8 1.12 -11.48 30.28
CA ALA A 8 0.13 -10.53 29.75
C ALA A 8 0.78 -9.24 29.28
N PHE A 9 0.15 -8.56 28.34
CA PHE A 9 0.52 -7.21 27.92
C PHE A 9 -0.72 -6.32 27.75
N ARG A 10 -0.53 -5.01 27.86
CA ARG A 10 -1.54 -4.01 27.51
C ARG A 10 -0.94 -2.85 26.72
N VAL A 11 -1.79 -2.18 25.96
CA VAL A 11 -1.43 -1.02 25.14
C VAL A 11 -2.04 0.24 25.72
N THR A 12 -1.23 1.28 25.82
CA THR A 12 -1.69 2.64 26.10
C THR A 12 -1.50 3.49 24.84
N SER A 13 -2.57 4.11 24.36
CA SER A 13 -2.58 4.98 23.17
C SER A 13 -3.19 6.34 23.49
N GLY A 14 -2.90 7.34 22.65
CA GLY A 14 -3.43 8.70 22.80
C GLY A 14 -2.41 9.74 22.33
N LYS A 15 -2.84 11.00 22.21
CA LYS A 15 -1.96 12.14 21.89
C LYS A 15 -0.97 12.37 23.02
N SER A 16 0.23 12.94 22.70
CA SER A 16 1.28 13.24 23.70
C SER A 16 0.73 14.01 24.89
N ASP A 17 -0.05 15.03 24.61
CA ASP A 17 -0.55 15.99 25.59
C ASP A 17 -2.05 15.77 25.90
N GLY A 18 -2.61 14.64 25.45
CA GLY A 18 -4.03 14.35 25.58
C GLY A 18 -4.32 13.19 26.52
N LYS A 19 -5.61 12.92 26.69
CA LYS A 19 -6.10 11.77 27.46
C LYS A 19 -5.59 10.47 26.84
N LYS A 20 -5.02 9.61 27.65
CA LYS A 20 -4.57 8.28 27.25
C LYS A 20 -5.69 7.28 27.39
N ALA A 21 -5.89 6.44 26.38
CA ALA A 21 -6.71 5.24 26.43
C ALA A 21 -5.80 4.06 26.80
N VAL A 22 -6.14 3.36 27.86
CA VAL A 22 -5.44 2.15 28.32
C VAL A 22 -6.34 0.96 28.04
N ASN A 23 -5.84 0.01 27.23
CA ASN A 23 -6.58 -1.21 26.95
C ASN A 23 -6.53 -2.16 28.15
N GLU A 24 -7.46 -3.10 28.19
CA GLU A 24 -7.40 -4.20 29.13
C GLU A 24 -6.18 -5.12 28.86
N TRP A 25 -5.83 -5.93 29.87
CA TRP A 25 -4.75 -6.88 29.75
C TRP A 25 -5.09 -8.00 28.76
N THR A 26 -4.21 -8.23 27.81
CA THR A 26 -4.24 -9.39 26.92
C THR A 26 -3.36 -10.48 27.51
N TYR A 27 -3.95 -11.59 27.92
CA TYR A 27 -3.25 -12.73 28.45
C TYR A 27 -2.83 -13.68 27.33
N CYS A 28 -1.59 -14.16 27.36
CA CYS A 28 -1.03 -15.05 26.35
C CYS A 28 -0.76 -16.43 26.92
N ASN A 29 -0.98 -17.43 26.09
CA ASN A 29 -0.62 -18.82 26.37
C ASN A 29 0.50 -19.24 25.43
N GLY A 30 1.44 -20.03 25.93
CA GLY A 30 2.52 -20.61 25.15
C GLY A 30 2.00 -21.42 23.96
N LYS A 31 2.76 -21.44 22.88
CA LYS A 31 2.41 -22.11 21.61
C LYS A 31 3.42 -23.19 21.25
N ASN A 32 3.05 -24.01 20.28
CA ASN A 32 3.93 -25.03 19.67
C ASN A 32 4.53 -26.03 20.65
N LYS A 33 3.79 -26.41 21.68
CA LYS A 33 4.24 -27.33 22.73
C LYS A 33 4.88 -28.61 22.14
N GLY A 34 6.09 -28.96 22.59
CA GLY A 34 6.86 -30.12 22.13
C GLY A 34 7.54 -29.94 20.78
N ARG A 35 7.60 -28.70 20.22
CA ARG A 35 8.30 -28.38 18.96
C ARG A 35 9.52 -27.51 19.23
N SER A 36 10.45 -27.45 18.26
CA SER A 36 11.67 -26.61 18.35
C SER A 36 11.42 -25.13 18.56
N ASN A 37 10.22 -24.66 18.21
CA ASN A 37 9.74 -23.27 18.37
C ASN A 37 8.66 -23.16 19.46
N GLU A 38 8.70 -24.04 20.46
CA GLU A 38 7.83 -23.93 21.64
C GLU A 38 8.10 -22.63 22.40
N THR A 39 7.04 -22.01 22.88
CA THR A 39 7.10 -20.80 23.71
C THR A 39 6.38 -21.04 25.03
N THR A 40 6.93 -20.51 26.12
CA THR A 40 6.23 -20.36 27.39
C THR A 40 5.17 -19.26 27.29
N ASN A 41 4.29 -19.15 28.29
CA ASN A 41 3.29 -18.10 28.35
C ASN A 41 3.93 -16.69 28.36
N GLU A 42 5.06 -16.53 29.05
CA GLU A 42 5.77 -15.25 29.14
C GLU A 42 6.47 -14.91 27.83
N GLU A 43 7.18 -15.85 27.22
CA GLU A 43 7.79 -15.65 25.90
C GLU A 43 6.75 -15.33 24.82
N GLN A 44 5.60 -15.96 24.88
CA GLN A 44 4.51 -15.68 23.96
C GLN A 44 3.98 -14.26 24.13
N ALA A 45 3.81 -13.78 25.37
CA ALA A 45 3.39 -12.42 25.65
C ALA A 45 4.41 -11.39 25.13
N GLN A 46 5.70 -11.66 25.32
CA GLN A 46 6.77 -10.81 24.77
C GLN A 46 6.75 -10.78 23.24
N ALA A 47 6.62 -11.95 22.60
CA ALA A 47 6.57 -12.06 21.14
C ALA A 47 5.36 -11.34 20.54
N GLU A 48 4.17 -11.50 21.13
CA GLU A 48 2.96 -10.82 20.65
C GLU A 48 2.99 -9.31 20.89
N ALA A 49 3.50 -8.85 22.02
CA ALA A 49 3.70 -7.43 22.31
C ALA A 49 4.70 -6.81 21.33
N LYS A 50 5.83 -7.48 21.08
CA LYS A 50 6.85 -7.06 20.12
C LYS A 50 6.28 -6.97 18.70
N ALA A 51 5.59 -8.00 18.23
CA ALA A 51 4.96 -8.01 16.91
C ALA A 51 3.94 -6.86 16.76
N LYS A 52 3.18 -6.57 17.82
CA LYS A 52 2.22 -5.46 17.83
C LYS A 52 2.92 -4.09 17.79
N TRP A 53 4.04 -3.95 18.48
CA TRP A 53 4.88 -2.76 18.45
C TRP A 53 5.50 -2.54 17.07
N GLU A 54 6.14 -3.57 16.52
CA GLU A 54 6.76 -3.53 15.18
C GLU A 54 5.74 -3.22 14.09
N LYS A 55 4.53 -3.81 14.19
CA LYS A 55 3.43 -3.51 13.26
C LYS A 55 3.02 -2.03 13.31
N LYS A 56 3.07 -1.39 14.48
CA LYS A 56 2.78 0.03 14.61
C LYS A 56 3.89 0.90 14.04
N LEU A 57 5.16 0.59 14.31
CA LEU A 57 6.30 1.29 13.74
C LEU A 57 6.38 1.17 12.21
N ALA A 58 6.03 0.00 11.68
CA ALA A 58 5.96 -0.21 10.22
C ALA A 58 4.81 0.55 9.55
N GLY A 59 3.90 1.14 10.29
CA GLY A 59 2.73 1.87 9.80
C GLY A 59 2.87 3.38 9.97
N GLU A 60 2.32 3.88 11.05
CA GLU A 60 2.10 5.33 11.23
C GLU A 60 2.84 5.93 12.42
N TYR A 61 3.62 5.13 13.15
CA TYR A 61 4.28 5.57 14.38
C TYR A 61 5.77 5.70 14.17
N ALA A 62 6.33 6.83 14.58
CA ALA A 62 7.76 7.04 14.68
C ALA A 62 8.23 6.83 16.13
N LEU A 63 9.53 6.56 16.31
CA LEU A 63 10.13 6.36 17.63
C LEU A 63 10.26 7.68 18.43
N SER A 64 10.31 8.81 17.73
CA SER A 64 10.36 10.15 18.34
C SER A 64 9.49 11.12 17.56
N VAL A 65 9.18 12.27 18.16
CA VAL A 65 8.43 13.36 17.50
C VAL A 65 9.22 13.92 16.32
N ASP A 66 10.54 14.06 16.47
CA ASP A 66 11.42 14.58 15.41
C ASP A 66 11.49 13.61 14.20
N ALA A 67 11.31 12.31 14.43
CA ALA A 67 11.26 11.32 13.36
C ALA A 67 9.92 11.31 12.60
N VAL A 68 8.87 11.98 13.10
CA VAL A 68 7.59 12.07 12.38
C VAL A 68 7.73 12.96 11.14
N ASP A 69 8.47 14.05 11.25
CA ASP A 69 8.66 15.02 10.17
C ASP A 69 9.65 14.51 9.09
N SER A 70 10.42 13.45 9.38
CA SER A 70 11.36 12.83 8.46
C SER A 70 10.75 11.67 7.64
N LEU A 71 9.48 11.36 7.81
CA LEU A 71 8.78 10.37 7.00
C LEU A 71 8.44 10.96 5.62
N GLU A 72 9.39 10.89 4.69
CA GLU A 72 9.25 11.36 3.29
C GLU A 72 8.26 10.53 2.45
N PHE A 73 7.56 9.57 3.05
CA PHE A 73 6.63 8.72 2.33
C PHE A 73 5.25 9.39 2.18
N VAL A 74 4.85 9.64 0.93
CA VAL A 74 3.52 10.15 0.61
C VAL A 74 2.47 9.06 0.84
N LYS A 75 1.64 9.24 1.86
CA LYS A 75 0.54 8.30 2.15
C LYS A 75 -0.60 8.50 1.15
N PRO A 76 -1.01 7.43 0.46
CA PRO A 76 -2.13 7.53 -0.47
C PRO A 76 -3.46 7.75 0.25
N MET A 77 -4.35 8.49 -0.40
CA MET A 77 -5.73 8.68 0.06
C MET A 77 -6.46 7.32 0.12
N LEU A 78 -7.24 7.12 1.17
CA LEU A 78 -8.09 5.93 1.29
C LEU A 78 -9.50 6.22 0.74
N ALA A 79 -10.01 5.28 -0.06
CA ALA A 79 -11.40 5.32 -0.50
C ALA A 79 -12.37 5.26 0.68
N LYS A 80 -13.46 6.00 0.56
CA LYS A 80 -14.61 5.93 1.46
C LYS A 80 -15.65 4.97 0.88
N LYS A 81 -16.55 4.47 1.70
CA LYS A 81 -17.69 3.69 1.22
C LYS A 81 -18.68 4.61 0.52
N TRP A 82 -19.18 4.18 -0.62
CA TRP A 82 -20.15 4.96 -1.40
C TRP A 82 -21.40 5.27 -0.58
N GLU A 83 -21.95 4.28 0.11
CA GLU A 83 -23.18 4.37 0.90
C GLU A 83 -23.10 5.44 2.02
N ASP A 84 -21.90 5.71 2.54
CA ASP A 84 -21.66 6.70 3.59
C ASP A 84 -21.48 8.13 3.05
N TYR A 85 -21.29 8.27 1.73
CA TYR A 85 -20.87 9.54 1.11
C TYR A 85 -21.64 9.93 -0.14
N GLU A 86 -22.53 9.10 -0.66
CA GLU A 86 -23.24 9.37 -1.94
C GLU A 86 -23.98 10.70 -1.96
N ASP A 87 -24.61 11.08 -0.83
CA ASP A 87 -25.33 12.35 -0.70
C ASP A 87 -24.42 13.59 -0.64
N LYS A 88 -23.10 13.39 -0.53
CA LYS A 88 -22.09 14.46 -0.46
C LYS A 88 -21.33 14.59 -1.78
N VAL A 89 -21.59 13.71 -2.73
CA VAL A 89 -20.91 13.74 -4.02
C VAL A 89 -21.62 14.72 -4.96
N GLU A 90 -20.89 15.73 -5.40
CA GLU A 90 -21.38 16.72 -6.36
C GLU A 90 -20.92 16.32 -7.76
N PHE A 91 -21.87 16.20 -8.69
CA PHE A 91 -21.59 15.91 -10.10
C PHE A 91 -21.29 17.18 -10.88
N PRO A 92 -20.46 17.13 -11.95
CA PRO A 92 -19.86 15.92 -12.55
C PRO A 92 -18.65 15.36 -11.77
N VAL A 93 -18.41 14.05 -11.88
CA VAL A 93 -17.28 13.34 -11.27
C VAL A 93 -16.51 12.52 -12.31
N TYR A 94 -15.34 12.03 -11.92
CA TYR A 94 -14.62 10.97 -12.63
C TYR A 94 -14.80 9.64 -11.90
N ALA A 95 -15.01 8.58 -12.66
CA ALA A 95 -15.12 7.22 -12.15
C ALA A 95 -14.01 6.34 -12.73
N GLN A 96 -13.51 5.42 -11.92
CA GLN A 96 -12.52 4.42 -12.30
C GLN A 96 -12.93 3.06 -11.71
N PRO A 97 -12.60 1.92 -12.35
CA PRO A 97 -12.84 0.61 -11.78
C PRO A 97 -12.02 0.47 -10.47
N LYS A 98 -12.64 -0.10 -9.45
CA LYS A 98 -11.93 -0.47 -8.23
C LYS A 98 -11.29 -1.85 -8.40
N LEU A 99 -10.03 -1.87 -8.71
CA LEU A 99 -9.26 -3.10 -8.83
C LEU A 99 -9.04 -3.75 -7.46
N ASP A 100 -9.10 -5.07 -7.40
CA ASP A 100 -8.84 -5.85 -6.19
C ASP A 100 -7.41 -6.40 -6.20
N GLY A 101 -6.45 -5.52 -6.04
CA GLY A 101 -5.03 -5.83 -6.09
C GLY A 101 -4.26 -5.33 -4.87
N ILE A 102 -2.99 -5.02 -5.06
CA ILE A 102 -2.11 -4.46 -4.04
C ILE A 102 -1.72 -3.04 -4.43
N ARG A 103 -2.21 -2.04 -3.67
CA ARG A 103 -1.84 -0.65 -3.91
C ARG A 103 -0.34 -0.45 -3.89
N CYS A 104 0.16 0.20 -4.92
CA CYS A 104 1.56 0.49 -5.13
C CYS A 104 1.78 1.97 -5.40
N ILE A 105 2.69 2.56 -4.62
CA ILE A 105 3.23 3.89 -4.86
C ILE A 105 4.58 3.71 -5.54
N ALA A 106 4.73 4.23 -6.74
CA ALA A 106 5.98 4.15 -7.49
C ALA A 106 6.66 5.52 -7.56
N THR A 107 7.96 5.52 -7.30
CA THR A 107 8.87 6.67 -7.40
C THR A 107 10.14 6.24 -8.12
N LYS A 108 11.01 7.19 -8.46
CA LYS A 108 12.35 6.88 -9.01
C LYS A 108 13.18 5.96 -8.09
N ASP A 109 12.88 5.92 -6.79
CA ASP A 109 13.63 5.16 -5.79
C ASP A 109 13.06 3.75 -5.56
N GLY A 110 11.92 3.40 -6.17
CA GLY A 110 11.34 2.07 -6.08
C GLY A 110 9.83 2.03 -5.93
N LEU A 111 9.34 0.82 -5.70
CA LEU A 111 7.94 0.50 -5.50
C LEU A 111 7.65 0.30 -4.01
N LYS A 112 6.59 0.93 -3.50
CA LYS A 112 6.21 0.84 -2.09
C LYS A 112 4.73 0.49 -1.92
N THR A 113 4.44 -0.27 -0.89
CA THR A 113 3.04 -0.53 -0.49
C THR A 113 2.40 0.73 0.10
N ARG A 114 1.08 0.71 0.30
CA ARG A 114 0.32 1.75 1.00
C ARG A 114 0.91 2.20 2.34
N THR A 115 1.68 1.34 2.99
CA THR A 115 2.29 1.61 4.30
C THR A 115 3.78 1.92 4.22
N GLY A 116 4.31 2.15 3.02
CA GLY A 116 5.71 2.51 2.79
C GLY A 116 6.70 1.35 2.80
N LYS A 117 6.24 0.09 2.81
CA LYS A 117 7.13 -1.08 2.69
C LYS A 117 7.55 -1.28 1.26
N ASP A 118 8.82 -1.61 1.03
CA ASP A 118 9.33 -1.91 -0.29
C ASP A 118 8.67 -3.14 -0.89
N ILE A 119 8.42 -3.08 -2.21
CA ILE A 119 7.92 -4.18 -3.03
C ILE A 119 9.07 -4.60 -3.95
N VAL A 120 9.65 -5.76 -3.69
CA VAL A 120 10.83 -6.27 -4.40
C VAL A 120 10.53 -7.45 -5.33
N ALA A 121 9.33 -8.00 -5.28
CA ALA A 121 8.98 -9.23 -5.97
C ALA A 121 8.53 -9.02 -7.43
N VAL A 122 8.39 -7.77 -7.89
CA VAL A 122 7.97 -7.40 -9.25
C VAL A 122 8.95 -6.38 -9.88
N PRO A 123 10.25 -6.71 -9.98
CA PRO A 123 11.27 -5.77 -10.48
C PRO A 123 11.00 -5.34 -11.93
N HIS A 124 10.41 -6.19 -12.77
CA HIS A 124 10.06 -5.88 -14.15
C HIS A 124 9.18 -4.62 -14.28
N ILE A 125 8.31 -4.37 -13.30
CA ILE A 125 7.47 -3.15 -13.26
C ILE A 125 8.34 -1.93 -13.00
N PHE A 126 9.26 -2.00 -12.02
CA PHE A 126 10.15 -0.89 -11.72
C PHE A 126 11.10 -0.61 -12.87
N GLU A 127 11.66 -1.64 -13.49
CA GLU A 127 12.49 -1.55 -14.70
C GLU A 127 11.72 -0.89 -15.85
N SER A 128 10.47 -1.25 -16.06
CA SER A 128 9.59 -0.65 -17.07
C SER A 128 9.28 0.83 -16.81
N LEU A 129 9.35 1.28 -15.57
CA LEU A 129 9.13 2.68 -15.19
C LEU A 129 10.40 3.55 -15.25
N GLN A 130 11.61 2.96 -15.41
CA GLN A 130 12.85 3.73 -15.44
C GLN A 130 12.84 4.84 -16.49
N PRO A 131 12.46 4.61 -17.77
CA PRO A 131 12.43 5.69 -18.77
C PRO A 131 11.48 6.83 -18.39
N PHE A 132 10.38 6.52 -17.71
CA PHE A 132 9.45 7.54 -17.20
C PHE A 132 10.10 8.39 -16.11
N PHE A 133 10.78 7.77 -15.14
CA PHE A 133 11.40 8.48 -14.03
C PHE A 133 12.71 9.21 -14.44
N GLU A 134 13.36 8.81 -15.51
CA GLU A 134 14.46 9.58 -16.09
C GLU A 134 14.00 10.95 -16.62
N GLU A 135 12.82 11.00 -17.24
CA GLU A 135 12.23 12.25 -17.73
C GLU A 135 11.45 13.01 -16.63
N HIS A 136 10.90 12.28 -15.64
CA HIS A 136 10.02 12.82 -14.61
C HIS A 136 10.45 12.39 -13.19
N PRO A 137 11.66 12.76 -12.71
CA PRO A 137 12.24 12.20 -11.49
C PRO A 137 11.48 12.54 -10.18
N ASP A 138 10.68 13.60 -10.18
CA ASP A 138 9.96 14.06 -9.01
C ASP A 138 8.49 13.61 -8.98
N VAL A 139 8.06 12.88 -10.02
CA VAL A 139 6.69 12.37 -10.08
C VAL A 139 6.53 11.14 -9.18
N ILE A 140 5.40 11.09 -8.50
CA ILE A 140 4.95 9.93 -7.72
C ILE A 140 3.72 9.38 -8.42
N LEU A 141 3.75 8.11 -8.80
CA LEU A 141 2.63 7.41 -9.38
C LEU A 141 1.89 6.61 -8.30
N ASP A 142 0.56 6.62 -8.37
CA ASP A 142 -0.33 5.88 -7.50
C ASP A 142 -1.16 4.91 -8.34
N GLY A 143 -1.12 3.63 -8.00
CA GLY A 143 -1.77 2.60 -8.78
C GLY A 143 -1.94 1.30 -8.01
N GLU A 144 -2.35 0.27 -8.73
CA GLU A 144 -2.60 -1.07 -8.21
C GLU A 144 -1.75 -2.10 -8.95
N LEU A 145 -1.08 -2.97 -8.22
CA LEU A 145 -0.50 -4.20 -8.77
C LEU A 145 -1.61 -5.22 -8.91
N TYR A 146 -1.92 -5.57 -10.14
CA TYR A 146 -3.09 -6.36 -10.48
C TYR A 146 -2.79 -7.33 -11.64
N CYS A 147 -3.68 -8.29 -11.84
CA CYS A 147 -3.63 -9.21 -12.97
C CYS A 147 -5.04 -9.74 -13.26
N ASP A 148 -5.57 -9.42 -14.44
CA ASP A 148 -6.89 -9.89 -14.88
C ASP A 148 -7.02 -11.42 -14.94
N LYS A 149 -5.91 -12.13 -15.21
CA LYS A 149 -5.88 -13.59 -15.30
C LYS A 149 -6.22 -14.31 -14.00
N PHE A 150 -6.14 -13.62 -12.87
CA PHE A 150 -6.46 -14.20 -11.56
C PHE A 150 -7.93 -14.05 -11.16
N ASP A 151 -8.77 -13.47 -12.00
CA ASP A 151 -10.24 -13.42 -11.87
C ASP A 151 -10.71 -13.16 -10.42
N ASN A 152 -10.23 -12.05 -9.85
CA ASN A 152 -10.48 -11.63 -8.46
C ASN A 152 -9.86 -12.53 -7.37
N ASP A 153 -8.92 -13.42 -7.68
CA ASP A 153 -8.14 -14.11 -6.66
C ASP A 153 -7.04 -13.18 -6.08
N PHE A 154 -7.45 -12.35 -5.14
CA PHE A 154 -6.53 -11.48 -4.38
C PHE A 154 -5.36 -12.25 -3.74
N ASN A 155 -5.58 -13.52 -3.32
CA ASN A 155 -4.51 -14.31 -2.69
C ASN A 155 -3.43 -14.69 -3.70
N ALA A 156 -3.80 -14.97 -4.96
CA ALA A 156 -2.84 -15.20 -6.03
C ALA A 156 -1.96 -13.97 -6.27
N ILE A 157 -2.55 -12.77 -6.31
CA ILE A 157 -1.80 -11.51 -6.42
C ILE A 157 -0.86 -11.34 -5.22
N CYS A 158 -1.38 -11.53 -3.99
CA CYS A 158 -0.56 -11.46 -2.77
C CYS A 158 0.62 -12.44 -2.80
N HIS A 159 0.41 -13.65 -3.31
CA HIS A 159 1.45 -14.66 -3.41
C HIS A 159 2.62 -14.20 -4.29
N HIS A 160 2.36 -13.48 -5.38
CA HIS A 160 3.41 -12.96 -6.27
C HIS A 160 4.06 -11.69 -5.71
N VAL A 161 3.29 -10.76 -5.15
CA VAL A 161 3.76 -9.41 -4.82
C VAL A 161 4.38 -9.29 -3.43
N ARG A 162 3.87 -10.03 -2.42
CA ARG A 162 4.29 -9.85 -1.01
C ARG A 162 5.49 -10.70 -0.59
N ARG A 163 6.21 -11.27 -1.52
CA ARG A 163 7.43 -12.06 -1.22
C ARG A 163 8.57 -11.13 -0.83
N SER A 164 9.24 -11.44 0.28
CA SER A 164 10.51 -10.84 0.68
C SER A 164 11.71 -11.67 0.21
N ASN A 165 11.54 -12.99 0.14
CA ASN A 165 12.56 -13.90 -0.40
C ASN A 165 12.18 -14.24 -1.84
N VAL A 166 12.91 -13.65 -2.79
CA VAL A 166 12.69 -13.84 -4.22
C VAL A 166 13.73 -14.78 -4.81
N THR A 167 13.28 -15.65 -5.70
CA THR A 167 14.13 -16.52 -6.53
C THR A 167 13.88 -16.19 -7.98
N GLU A 168 14.82 -16.55 -8.87
CA GLU A 168 14.65 -16.35 -10.30
C GLU A 168 13.34 -16.94 -10.84
N GLU A 169 12.98 -18.15 -10.41
CA GLU A 169 11.69 -18.77 -10.74
C GLU A 169 10.49 -17.95 -10.24
N SER A 170 10.58 -17.39 -9.02
CA SER A 170 9.48 -16.58 -8.47
C SER A 170 9.34 -15.24 -9.19
N LEU A 171 10.44 -14.63 -9.61
CA LEU A 171 10.44 -13.39 -10.40
C LEU A 171 9.83 -13.61 -11.78
N GLU A 172 10.19 -14.72 -12.45
CA GLU A 172 9.60 -15.06 -13.74
C GLU A 172 8.09 -15.27 -13.67
N LYS A 173 7.62 -16.00 -12.64
CA LYS A 173 6.19 -16.18 -12.38
C LYS A 173 5.46 -14.88 -12.04
N ALA A 174 6.14 -13.91 -11.45
CA ALA A 174 5.56 -12.63 -11.08
C ALA A 174 5.36 -11.68 -12.29
N LYS A 175 5.94 -11.97 -13.46
CA LYS A 175 5.77 -11.15 -14.68
C LYS A 175 4.33 -11.09 -15.20
N VAL A 176 3.43 -11.89 -14.68
CA VAL A 176 1.99 -11.78 -14.97
C VAL A 176 1.33 -10.59 -14.28
N ILE A 177 2.00 -9.99 -13.29
CA ILE A 177 1.50 -8.83 -12.56
C ILE A 177 1.78 -7.57 -13.37
N GLU A 178 0.77 -6.73 -13.49
CA GLU A 178 0.79 -5.43 -14.15
C GLU A 178 0.63 -4.30 -13.13
N TYR A 179 1.10 -3.12 -13.47
CA TYR A 179 0.88 -1.92 -12.68
C TYR A 179 -0.17 -1.03 -13.33
N HIS A 180 -1.36 -1.03 -12.78
CA HIS A 180 -2.49 -0.23 -13.21
C HIS A 180 -2.44 1.12 -12.52
N VAL A 181 -2.04 2.15 -13.24
CA VAL A 181 -1.83 3.51 -12.71
C VAL A 181 -3.12 4.31 -12.83
N TYR A 182 -3.64 4.79 -11.72
CA TYR A 182 -4.88 5.57 -11.70
C TYR A 182 -4.69 7.04 -11.32
N ASP A 183 -3.57 7.43 -10.76
CA ASP A 183 -3.28 8.85 -10.48
C ASP A 183 -1.76 9.12 -10.45
N MET A 184 -1.41 10.39 -10.54
CA MET A 184 -0.09 10.93 -10.20
C MET A 184 -0.27 11.95 -9.08
N VAL A 185 0.62 11.95 -8.10
CA VAL A 185 0.49 12.78 -6.91
C VAL A 185 0.91 14.22 -7.24
N ASP A 186 -0.06 15.13 -7.26
CA ASP A 186 0.16 16.57 -7.37
C ASP A 186 -1.00 17.30 -6.69
N ASN A 187 -0.79 17.73 -5.45
CA ASN A 187 -1.81 18.41 -4.64
C ASN A 187 -2.15 19.82 -5.14
N THR A 188 -1.40 20.35 -6.12
CA THR A 188 -1.65 21.67 -6.71
C THR A 188 -2.61 21.62 -7.91
N LYS A 189 -2.85 20.42 -8.45
CA LYS A 189 -3.69 20.20 -9.63
C LYS A 189 -4.97 19.46 -9.30
N SER A 190 -6.05 19.77 -10.03
CA SER A 190 -7.27 18.97 -9.99
C SER A 190 -7.03 17.56 -10.58
N PHE A 191 -7.86 16.59 -10.20
CA PHE A 191 -7.78 15.23 -10.74
C PHE A 191 -7.81 15.20 -12.27
N SER A 192 -8.70 15.99 -12.91
CA SER A 192 -8.76 16.07 -14.37
C SER A 192 -7.44 16.49 -15.02
N LYS A 193 -6.72 17.44 -14.42
CA LYS A 193 -5.40 17.85 -14.91
C LYS A 193 -4.34 16.79 -14.69
N ARG A 194 -4.35 16.13 -13.54
CA ARG A 194 -3.42 15.02 -13.24
C ARG A 194 -3.66 13.85 -14.18
N ASN A 195 -4.92 13.43 -14.35
CA ASN A 195 -5.29 12.32 -15.24
C ASN A 195 -4.88 12.57 -16.69
N LYS A 196 -5.06 13.81 -17.20
CA LYS A 196 -4.58 14.18 -18.52
C LYS A 196 -3.05 14.10 -18.60
N SER A 197 -2.33 14.68 -17.63
CA SER A 197 -0.86 14.63 -17.61
C SER A 197 -0.34 13.20 -17.52
N LEU A 198 -1.00 12.33 -16.75
CA LEU A 198 -0.68 10.91 -16.65
C LEU A 198 -0.85 10.19 -18.00
N ALA A 199 -1.99 10.40 -18.65
CA ALA A 199 -2.27 9.79 -19.95
C ALA A 199 -1.25 10.23 -21.00
N ASP A 200 -0.95 11.53 -21.07
CA ASP A 200 0.03 12.09 -21.99
C ASP A 200 1.43 11.50 -21.73
N ALA A 201 1.86 11.42 -20.45
CA ALA A 201 3.17 10.91 -20.08
C ALA A 201 3.33 9.40 -20.36
N ILE A 202 2.33 8.57 -20.03
CA ILE A 202 2.35 7.13 -20.34
C ILE A 202 2.27 6.89 -21.85
N TYR A 203 1.51 7.73 -22.59
CA TYR A 203 1.46 7.63 -24.04
C TYR A 203 2.83 7.90 -24.69
N LEU A 204 3.56 8.90 -24.19
CA LEU A 204 4.90 9.28 -24.67
C LEU A 204 5.98 8.24 -24.38
N LEU A 205 5.79 7.35 -23.39
CA LEU A 205 6.71 6.22 -23.13
C LEU A 205 6.85 5.25 -24.33
N GLY A 206 6.07 5.47 -25.38
CA GLY A 206 6.29 4.87 -26.69
C GLY A 206 5.96 3.39 -26.79
N SER A 207 6.41 2.79 -27.91
CA SER A 207 6.15 1.41 -28.31
C SER A 207 7.12 0.37 -27.71
N SER A 208 7.91 0.71 -26.70
CA SER A 208 8.86 -0.18 -26.05
C SER A 208 8.17 -1.05 -24.97
N ASN A 209 8.86 -2.07 -24.49
CA ASN A 209 8.41 -3.03 -23.44
C ASN A 209 7.74 -2.41 -22.20
N THR A 210 7.82 -1.08 -22.04
CA THR A 210 7.22 -0.31 -20.95
C THR A 210 5.71 -0.43 -20.91
N ARG A 211 5.04 -0.55 -22.08
CA ARG A 211 3.58 -0.67 -22.15
C ARG A 211 3.04 -2.07 -21.80
N GLU A 212 3.91 -3.06 -21.76
CA GLU A 212 3.48 -4.42 -21.44
C GLU A 212 3.00 -4.55 -20.01
N TYR A 213 3.64 -3.78 -19.07
CA TYR A 213 3.37 -3.91 -17.65
C TYR A 213 2.78 -2.66 -16.99
N ILE A 214 2.71 -1.52 -17.73
CA ILE A 214 2.24 -0.24 -17.18
C ILE A 214 0.95 0.16 -17.90
N ILE A 215 -0.16 0.05 -17.21
CA ILE A 215 -1.50 0.23 -17.75
C ILE A 215 -2.18 1.44 -17.10
N PRO A 216 -2.50 2.51 -17.84
CA PRO A 216 -3.32 3.58 -17.30
C PRO A 216 -4.75 3.05 -17.07
N VAL A 217 -5.29 3.31 -15.88
CA VAL A 217 -6.66 2.91 -15.55
C VAL A 217 -7.65 3.75 -16.34
N GLU A 218 -8.59 3.09 -16.99
CA GLU A 218 -9.66 3.75 -17.72
C GLU A 218 -10.46 4.67 -16.79
N THR A 219 -10.69 5.90 -17.26
CA THR A 219 -11.31 6.93 -16.44
C THR A 219 -12.46 7.55 -17.21
N TRP A 220 -13.67 7.43 -16.67
CA TRP A 220 -14.89 7.96 -17.27
C TRP A 220 -15.32 9.28 -16.64
N PHE A 221 -15.74 10.22 -17.46
CA PHE A 221 -16.42 11.41 -17.00
C PHE A 221 -17.91 11.10 -16.81
N VAL A 222 -18.41 11.29 -15.60
CA VAL A 222 -19.79 10.98 -15.20
C VAL A 222 -20.50 12.28 -14.88
N ALA A 223 -21.42 12.68 -15.76
CA ALA A 223 -22.10 13.97 -15.66
C ALA A 223 -23.17 13.99 -14.57
N THR A 224 -23.85 12.88 -14.34
CA THR A 224 -24.95 12.77 -13.36
C THR A 224 -24.89 11.44 -12.62
N LYS A 225 -25.62 11.33 -11.48
CA LYS A 225 -25.68 10.11 -10.66
C LYS A 225 -26.24 8.90 -11.42
N GLU A 226 -27.18 9.13 -12.34
CA GLU A 226 -27.82 8.07 -13.12
C GLU A 226 -26.88 7.40 -14.13
N LEU A 227 -25.74 8.02 -14.42
CA LEU A 227 -24.70 7.50 -15.32
C LEU A 227 -23.58 6.75 -14.58
N LEU A 228 -23.60 6.72 -13.25
CA LEU A 228 -22.65 6.01 -12.42
C LEU A 228 -23.05 4.55 -12.26
#